data_00617837990a6f3648e0a3bce1101c0a
#
_entry.id   00617837990a6f3648e0a3bce1101c0a
#
_cell.length_a   1.000
_cell.length_b   1.000
_cell.length_c   1.000
_cell.angle_alpha   90.00
_cell.angle_beta   90.00
_cell.angle_gamma   90.00
#
_symmetry.space_group_name_H-M   'P 1'
#
loop_
_entity.id
_entity.type
_entity.pdbx_description
1 polymer ?
#
loop_
_entity_poly.entity_id
_entity_poly.type
_entity_poly.pdbx_seq_one_letter_code
_entity_poly.pdbx_strand_id
1 'polypeptide(L)'
;MQPTVPGDRRKAPKLRVLIVDDDARVRRGLRSLIDCAPDLTVVGEAGSTRSAKRLDLELRPDVVVLDLLLPQAPDGMQVLRELRRRDRPVVAISRMGELGREAMVAGAHAFLEKHGRDVDDLLDMIRAAHRHDPWPRGG
;
A
#
# COMPACT_ATOMS: atom_id res chain seq x y z
N MET A 1 1.85 -26.46 26.51
CA MET A 1 1.93 -25.70 26.16
C MET A 1 2.60 -24.88 26.16
N GLN A 2 2.90 -24.61 25.62
CA GLN A 2 3.52 -23.74 25.62
C GLN A 2 2.96 -22.81 25.72
N PRO A 3 3.00 -22.75 26.16
CA PRO A 3 2.44 -21.68 26.52
C PRO A 3 2.57 -20.64 25.67
N THR A 4 1.61 -20.16 25.54
CA THR A 4 1.64 -19.04 24.95
C THR A 4 2.21 -18.13 25.76
N VAL A 5 3.24 -18.03 25.55
CA VAL A 5 3.92 -17.22 26.15
C VAL A 5 3.64 -15.92 25.66
N PRO A 6 3.80 -14.92 26.41
CA PRO A 6 3.69 -13.57 25.95
C PRO A 6 4.54 -13.34 24.74
N GLY A 7 5.59 -14.06 24.61
CA GLY A 7 6.40 -13.96 23.45
C GLY A 7 5.72 -14.33 22.18
N ASP A 8 4.61 -15.01 22.26
CA ASP A 8 3.89 -15.40 21.06
C ASP A 8 3.21 -14.26 20.36
N ARG A 9 3.28 -13.06 20.88
CA ARG A 9 2.84 -11.90 20.12
C ARG A 9 3.55 -11.80 18.79
N ARG A 10 4.78 -12.27 18.71
CA ARG A 10 5.48 -12.25 17.44
C ARG A 10 4.82 -13.19 16.44
N LYS A 11 3.93 -14.05 16.88
CA LYS A 11 3.15 -14.90 16.00
C LYS A 11 1.84 -14.28 15.59
N ALA A 12 1.53 -13.10 16.13
CA ALA A 12 0.33 -12.41 15.70
C ALA A 12 0.44 -12.13 14.19
N PRO A 13 -0.67 -12.23 13.46
CA PRO A 13 -0.64 -11.96 12.03
C PRO A 13 -0.13 -10.56 11.76
N LYS A 14 0.78 -10.45 10.82
CA LYS A 14 1.24 -9.16 10.35
C LYS A 14 0.32 -8.68 9.23
N LEU A 15 0.20 -7.38 9.08
CA LEU A 15 -0.48 -6.81 7.93
C LEU A 15 0.35 -7.10 6.69
N ARG A 16 -0.30 -7.67 5.70
CA ARG A 16 0.34 -8.12 4.47
C ARG A 16 0.19 -7.05 3.41
N VAL A 17 1.31 -6.56 2.91
CA VAL A 17 1.34 -5.40 2.01
C VAL A 17 1.87 -5.81 0.64
N LEU A 18 1.15 -5.41 -0.40
CA LEU A 18 1.61 -5.53 -1.79
C LEU A 18 2.09 -4.16 -2.25
N ILE A 19 3.30 -4.09 -2.79
CA ILE A 19 3.86 -2.85 -3.31
C ILE A 19 3.76 -2.86 -4.84
N VAL A 20 3.21 -1.80 -5.42
CA VAL A 20 3.08 -1.68 -6.89
C VAL A 20 3.74 -0.38 -7.32
N ASP A 21 4.85 -0.51 -8.05
CA ASP A 21 5.60 0.62 -8.57
C ASP A 21 6.51 0.07 -9.67
N ASP A 22 6.61 0.77 -10.80
CA ASP A 22 7.45 0.30 -11.90
C ASP A 22 8.94 0.50 -11.64
N ASP A 23 9.32 1.33 -10.68
CA ASP A 23 10.73 1.57 -10.36
C ASP A 23 11.19 0.61 -9.28
N ALA A 24 12.10 -0.29 -9.62
CA ALA A 24 12.61 -1.27 -8.69
C ALA A 24 13.31 -0.64 -7.47
N ARG A 25 13.93 0.52 -7.67
CA ARG A 25 14.60 1.19 -6.55
C ARG A 25 13.59 1.75 -5.55
N VAL A 26 12.48 2.27 -6.05
CA VAL A 26 11.40 2.74 -5.18
C VAL A 26 10.82 1.56 -4.40
N ARG A 27 10.55 0.44 -5.10
CA ARG A 27 10.03 -0.75 -4.41
C ARG A 27 10.98 -1.22 -3.31
N ARG A 28 12.28 -1.20 -3.59
CA ARG A 28 13.28 -1.63 -2.59
C ARG A 28 13.25 -0.72 -1.37
N GLY A 29 13.17 0.59 -1.58
CA GLY A 29 13.09 1.53 -0.48
C GLY A 29 11.82 1.37 0.35
N LEU A 30 10.67 1.20 -0.33
CA LEU A 30 9.41 0.99 0.36
C LEU A 30 9.43 -0.32 1.15
N ARG A 31 9.98 -1.38 0.56
CA ARG A 31 10.09 -2.66 1.25
C ARG A 31 10.93 -2.53 2.52
N SER A 32 12.07 -1.85 2.42
CA SER A 32 12.92 -1.65 3.59
C SER A 32 12.20 -0.90 4.70
N LEU A 33 11.48 0.14 4.34
CA LEU A 33 10.73 0.93 5.30
C LEU A 33 9.64 0.10 5.97
N ILE A 34 8.86 -0.62 5.18
CA ILE A 34 7.75 -1.42 5.70
C ILE A 34 8.26 -2.57 6.55
N ASP A 35 9.34 -3.23 6.13
CA ASP A 35 9.88 -4.36 6.86
C ASP A 35 10.51 -3.95 8.20
N CYS A 36 10.79 -2.66 8.40
CA CYS A 36 11.25 -2.19 9.70
C CYS A 36 10.12 -2.21 10.75
N ALA A 37 8.87 -2.25 10.33
CA ALA A 37 7.75 -2.26 11.26
C ALA A 37 7.43 -3.71 11.64
N PRO A 38 7.40 -4.03 12.93
CA PRO A 38 7.20 -5.43 13.35
C PRO A 38 5.81 -5.96 13.04
N ASP A 39 4.85 -5.10 12.81
CA ASP A 39 3.46 -5.48 12.54
C ASP A 39 3.11 -5.54 11.06
N LEU A 40 4.06 -5.22 10.18
CA LEU A 40 3.81 -5.21 8.73
C LEU A 40 4.77 -6.15 8.01
N THR A 41 4.35 -6.68 6.89
CA THR A 41 5.22 -7.49 6.04
C THR A 41 4.87 -7.29 4.58
N VAL A 42 5.89 -7.18 3.74
CA VAL A 42 5.68 -7.11 2.30
C VAL A 42 5.54 -8.51 1.76
N VAL A 43 4.41 -8.82 1.13
CA VAL A 43 4.16 -10.16 0.61
C VAL A 43 4.42 -10.25 -0.89
N GLY A 44 4.58 -9.13 -1.56
CA GLY A 44 4.88 -9.16 -2.99
C GLY A 44 5.17 -7.78 -3.53
N GLU A 45 5.76 -7.75 -4.71
CA GLU A 45 6.06 -6.53 -5.44
C GLU A 45 5.61 -6.71 -6.88
N ALA A 46 4.99 -5.68 -7.43
CA ALA A 46 4.55 -5.67 -8.81
C ALA A 46 5.11 -4.45 -9.51
N GLY A 47 5.61 -4.63 -10.72
CA GLY A 47 6.16 -3.54 -11.51
C GLY A 47 5.26 -3.09 -12.65
N SER A 48 4.06 -3.66 -12.78
CA SER A 48 3.15 -3.33 -13.86
C SER A 48 1.72 -3.49 -13.40
N THR A 49 0.78 -2.94 -14.18
CA THR A 49 -0.65 -3.12 -13.89
C THR A 49 -1.05 -4.59 -13.98
N ARG A 50 -0.49 -5.31 -14.93
CA ARG A 50 -0.81 -6.72 -15.10
C ARG A 50 -0.38 -7.54 -13.89
N SER A 51 0.87 -7.37 -13.46
CA SER A 51 1.36 -8.11 -12.31
C SER A 51 0.65 -7.68 -11.02
N ALA A 52 0.27 -6.40 -10.93
CA ALA A 52 -0.46 -5.92 -9.76
C ALA A 52 -1.80 -6.64 -9.62
N LYS A 53 -2.56 -6.75 -10.71
CA LYS A 53 -3.86 -7.42 -10.67
C LYS A 53 -3.72 -8.89 -10.35
N ARG A 54 -2.74 -9.54 -10.96
CA ARG A 54 -2.49 -10.96 -10.73
C ARG A 54 -2.12 -11.22 -9.27
N LEU A 55 -1.16 -10.44 -8.76
CA LEU A 55 -0.69 -10.64 -7.39
C LEU A 55 -1.75 -10.28 -6.35
N ASP A 56 -2.60 -9.29 -6.64
CA ASP A 56 -3.70 -8.99 -5.74
C ASP A 56 -4.62 -10.19 -5.57
N LEU A 57 -4.95 -10.86 -6.67
CA LEU A 57 -5.82 -12.03 -6.62
C LEU A 57 -5.13 -13.22 -5.97
N GLU A 58 -3.86 -13.44 -6.26
CA GLU A 58 -3.13 -14.59 -5.74
C GLU A 58 -2.80 -14.43 -4.25
N LEU A 59 -2.33 -13.25 -3.86
CA LEU A 59 -1.81 -13.02 -2.52
C LEU A 59 -2.86 -12.52 -1.54
N ARG A 60 -3.91 -11.89 -2.04
CA ARG A 60 -4.95 -11.27 -1.20
C ARG A 60 -4.32 -10.43 -0.09
N PRO A 61 -3.59 -9.39 -0.46
CA PRO A 61 -2.95 -8.55 0.56
C PRO A 61 -3.97 -7.80 1.39
N ASP A 62 -3.56 -7.37 2.57
CA ASP A 62 -4.42 -6.56 3.42
C ASP A 62 -4.48 -5.12 2.95
N VAL A 63 -3.37 -4.62 2.38
CA VAL A 63 -3.29 -3.25 1.86
C VAL A 63 -2.36 -3.26 0.64
N VAL A 64 -2.71 -2.45 -0.35
CA VAL A 64 -1.85 -2.25 -1.52
C VAL A 64 -1.30 -0.83 -1.49
N VAL A 65 0.01 -0.69 -1.62
CA VAL A 65 0.66 0.61 -1.85
C VAL A 65 0.84 0.73 -3.35
N LEU A 66 0.15 1.66 -3.97
CA LEU A 66 -0.01 1.71 -5.42
C LEU A 66 0.51 3.03 -6.00
N ASP A 67 1.50 2.93 -6.88
CA ASP A 67 1.95 4.06 -7.68
C ASP A 67 0.90 4.36 -8.76
N LEU A 68 0.44 5.60 -8.81
CA LEU A 68 -0.57 6.00 -9.80
C LEU A 68 0.01 6.24 -11.18
N LEU A 69 1.33 6.42 -11.29
CA LEU A 69 1.98 6.73 -12.56
C LEU A 69 2.61 5.49 -13.19
N LEU A 70 1.84 4.43 -13.31
CA LEU A 70 2.29 3.24 -14.02
C LEU A 70 2.26 3.52 -15.52
N PRO A 71 3.32 3.12 -16.24
CA PRO A 71 3.49 3.56 -17.63
C PRO A 71 2.56 2.90 -18.64
N GLN A 72 1.89 1.82 -18.26
CA GLN A 72 1.09 1.04 -19.20
C GLN A 72 -0.38 1.15 -18.88
N ALA A 73 -1.20 0.99 -19.88
CA ALA A 73 -2.65 0.93 -19.69
C ALA A 73 -3.06 -0.46 -19.21
N PRO A 74 -4.06 -0.57 -18.35
CA PRO A 74 -4.72 0.54 -17.68
C PRO A 74 -3.78 1.22 -16.71
N ASP A 75 -3.96 2.52 -16.53
CA ASP A 75 -3.06 3.28 -15.67
C ASP A 75 -3.35 3.02 -14.19
N GLY A 76 -2.52 3.62 -13.33
CA GLY A 76 -2.64 3.40 -11.90
C GLY A 76 -3.99 3.81 -11.32
N MET A 77 -4.60 4.84 -11.87
CA MET A 77 -5.91 5.28 -11.39
C MET A 77 -6.99 4.24 -11.68
N GLN A 78 -6.93 3.60 -12.85
CA GLN A 78 -7.87 2.52 -13.16
C GLN A 78 -7.64 1.31 -12.28
N VAL A 79 -6.37 0.99 -12.00
CA VAL A 79 -6.05 -0.10 -11.09
C VAL A 79 -6.60 0.20 -9.70
N LEU A 80 -6.46 1.44 -9.23
CA LEU A 80 -7.02 1.86 -7.95
C LEU A 80 -8.53 1.59 -7.89
N ARG A 81 -9.26 2.02 -8.92
CA ARG A 81 -10.72 1.81 -8.95
C ARG A 81 -11.07 0.33 -8.92
N GLU A 82 -10.31 -0.47 -9.66
CA GLU A 82 -10.58 -1.91 -9.70
C GLU A 82 -10.31 -2.57 -8.36
N LEU A 83 -9.21 -2.22 -7.70
CA LEU A 83 -8.91 -2.75 -6.36
C LEU A 83 -9.98 -2.35 -5.36
N ARG A 84 -10.46 -1.11 -5.44
CA ARG A 84 -11.50 -0.65 -4.53
C ARG A 84 -12.84 -1.35 -4.77
N ARG A 85 -13.12 -1.76 -6.00
CA ARG A 85 -14.32 -2.57 -6.25
C ARG A 85 -14.23 -3.94 -5.58
N ARG A 86 -13.01 -4.41 -5.31
CA ARG A 86 -12.79 -5.65 -4.59
C ARG A 86 -12.66 -5.43 -3.08
N ASP A 87 -12.95 -4.22 -2.62
CA ASP A 87 -12.77 -3.81 -1.23
C ASP A 87 -11.34 -3.93 -0.74
N ARG A 88 -10.39 -3.82 -1.63
CA ARG A 88 -8.98 -3.85 -1.26
C ARG A 88 -8.55 -2.48 -0.78
N PRO A 89 -8.09 -2.32 0.47
CA PRO A 89 -7.57 -1.04 0.93
C PRO A 89 -6.35 -0.61 0.14
N VAL A 90 -6.28 0.65 -0.24
CA VAL A 90 -5.20 1.18 -1.07
C VAL A 90 -4.65 2.47 -0.49
N VAL A 91 -3.33 2.53 -0.37
CA VAL A 91 -2.60 3.78 -0.16
C VAL A 91 -1.98 4.14 -1.51
N ALA A 92 -2.40 5.25 -2.08
CA ALA A 92 -1.90 5.68 -3.39
C ALA A 92 -0.65 6.52 -3.20
N ILE A 93 0.33 6.36 -4.08
CA ILE A 93 1.53 7.18 -4.08
C ILE A 93 1.75 7.73 -5.48
N SER A 94 2.38 8.90 -5.57
CA SER A 94 2.70 9.48 -6.88
C SER A 94 3.72 10.60 -6.71
N ARG A 95 4.55 10.80 -7.74
CA ARG A 95 5.40 11.98 -7.81
C ARG A 95 4.59 13.24 -8.10
N MET A 96 3.38 13.08 -8.63
CA MET A 96 2.52 14.19 -8.96
C MET A 96 1.51 14.40 -7.83
N GLY A 97 1.83 15.34 -6.94
CA GLY A 97 0.97 15.62 -5.78
C GLY A 97 -0.43 16.07 -6.16
N GLU A 98 -0.61 16.66 -7.35
CA GLU A 98 -1.92 17.10 -7.80
C GLU A 98 -2.89 15.94 -8.05
N LEU A 99 -2.40 14.71 -8.14
CA LEU A 99 -3.27 13.55 -8.30
C LEU A 99 -3.95 13.13 -7.00
N GLY A 100 -3.55 13.73 -5.87
CA GLY A 100 -4.06 13.32 -4.58
C GLY A 100 -5.57 13.40 -4.45
N ARG A 101 -6.16 14.52 -4.90
CA ARG A 101 -7.61 14.69 -4.80
C ARG A 101 -8.35 13.65 -5.64
N GLU A 102 -7.88 13.42 -6.86
CA GLU A 102 -8.51 12.44 -7.74
C GLU A 102 -8.39 11.04 -7.16
N ALA A 103 -7.24 10.73 -6.57
CA ALA A 103 -7.04 9.42 -5.94
C ALA A 103 -8.01 9.22 -4.78
N MET A 104 -8.20 10.22 -3.94
CA MET A 104 -9.12 10.10 -2.81
C MET A 104 -10.56 9.95 -3.30
N VAL A 105 -10.95 10.67 -4.35
CA VAL A 105 -12.28 10.52 -4.94
C VAL A 105 -12.45 9.11 -5.52
N ALA A 106 -11.39 8.54 -6.09
CA ALA A 106 -11.44 7.20 -6.67
C ALA A 106 -11.44 6.10 -5.60
N GLY A 107 -11.28 6.46 -4.33
CA GLY A 107 -11.42 5.52 -3.23
C GLY A 107 -10.14 5.17 -2.48
N ALA A 108 -9.02 5.82 -2.77
CA ALA A 108 -7.81 5.59 -1.98
C ALA A 108 -8.06 5.96 -0.53
N HIS A 109 -7.50 5.20 0.38
CA HIS A 109 -7.63 5.50 1.81
C HIS A 109 -6.67 6.60 2.24
N ALA A 110 -5.58 6.76 1.53
CA ALA A 110 -4.61 7.82 1.76
C ALA A 110 -3.83 8.05 0.48
N PHE A 111 -3.23 9.22 0.38
CA PHE A 111 -2.36 9.57 -0.73
C PHE A 111 -1.05 10.13 -0.20
N LEU A 112 0.07 9.65 -0.72
CA LEU A 112 1.39 10.11 -0.34
C LEU A 112 2.16 10.57 -1.57
N GLU A 113 2.68 11.78 -1.52
CA GLU A 113 3.53 12.27 -2.60
C GLU A 113 4.93 11.68 -2.42
N LYS A 114 5.44 11.01 -3.46
CA LYS A 114 6.80 10.48 -3.44
C LYS A 114 7.79 11.62 -3.26
N HIS A 115 8.84 11.37 -2.54
CA HIS A 115 9.89 12.35 -2.24
C HIS A 115 9.40 13.53 -1.43
N GLY A 116 8.16 13.46 -0.91
CA GLY A 116 7.67 14.46 0.01
C GLY A 116 8.18 14.21 1.42
N ARG A 117 7.87 15.15 2.29
CA ARG A 117 8.32 15.04 3.69
C ARG A 117 7.52 14.02 4.47
N ASP A 118 6.37 13.62 3.93
CA ASP A 118 5.43 12.80 4.67
C ASP A 118 5.65 11.31 4.46
N VAL A 119 6.79 10.93 3.88
CA VAL A 119 7.07 9.52 3.65
C VAL A 119 7.07 8.73 4.96
N ASP A 120 7.39 9.39 6.07
CA ASP A 120 7.37 8.74 7.37
C ASP A 120 5.95 8.37 7.82
N ASP A 121 4.94 8.98 7.21
CA ASP A 121 3.55 8.67 7.53
C ASP A 121 3.07 7.39 6.85
N LEU A 122 3.85 6.84 5.93
CA LEU A 122 3.41 5.70 5.14
C LEU A 122 2.96 4.53 6.01
N LEU A 123 3.72 4.21 7.05
CA LEU A 123 3.38 3.07 7.91
C LEU A 123 2.03 3.29 8.59
N ASP A 124 1.78 4.49 9.08
CA ASP A 124 0.50 4.80 9.71
C ASP A 124 -0.63 4.83 8.70
N MET A 125 -0.36 5.29 7.48
CA MET A 125 -1.35 5.25 6.39
C MET A 125 -1.78 3.83 6.09
N ILE A 126 -0.82 2.90 6.04
CA ILE A 126 -1.11 1.49 5.78
C ILE A 126 -1.99 0.93 6.89
N ARG A 127 -1.65 1.22 8.14
CA ARG A 127 -2.44 0.74 9.28
C ARG A 127 -3.86 1.30 9.27
N ALA A 128 -3.98 2.60 8.99
CA ALA A 128 -5.29 3.23 8.92
C ALA A 128 -6.12 2.68 7.77
N ALA A 129 -5.50 2.45 6.62
CA ALA A 129 -6.20 1.89 5.46
C ALA A 129 -6.80 0.52 5.79
N HIS A 130 -6.03 -0.32 6.48
CA HIS A 130 -6.51 -1.64 6.86
C HIS A 130 -7.72 -1.56 7.79
N ARG A 131 -7.73 -0.59 8.70
CA ARG A 131 -8.86 -0.40 9.61
C ARG A 131 -10.02 0.35 8.97
N HIS A 132 -9.86 0.77 7.72
CA HIS A 132 -10.81 1.63 7.02
C HIS A 132 -11.02 2.98 7.73
N ASP A 133 -10.02 3.42 8.49
CA ASP A 133 -10.06 4.72 9.12
C ASP A 133 -9.67 5.79 8.09
N PRO A 134 -10.35 6.94 8.11
CA PRO A 134 -9.95 8.00 7.19
C PRO A 134 -8.58 8.54 7.60
N TRP A 135 -7.73 8.74 6.64
CA TRP A 135 -6.45 9.40 6.90
C TRP A 135 -6.69 10.90 6.91
N PRO A 136 -6.22 11.60 7.94
CA PRO A 136 -6.46 13.03 8.01
C PRO A 136 -5.79 13.71 6.83
N ARG A 137 -6.55 14.54 6.14
CA ARG A 137 -5.97 15.32 5.08
C ARG A 137 -5.10 16.33 5.75
N GLY A 138 -3.88 16.39 5.30
CA GLY A 138 -2.94 17.29 5.85
C GLY A 138 -3.53 18.66 5.91
N GLY A 139 -3.55 19.19 7.05
CA GLY A 139 -4.12 20.48 7.30
C GLY A 139 -3.32 21.54 6.64
#